data_7307103666461224c3f35f94f0966ec0
#
_entry.id   7307103666461224c3f35f94f0966ec0
#
_cell.length_a   1.000
_cell.length_b   1.000
_cell.length_c   1.000
_cell.angle_alpha   90.00
_cell.angle_beta   90.00
_cell.angle_gamma   90.00
#
_symmetry.space_group_name_H-M   'P 1'
#
loop_
_entity.id
_entity.type
_entity.pdbx_description
1 polymer ?
#
loop_
_entity_poly.entity_id
_entity_poly.type
_entity_poly.pdbx_seq_one_letter_code
_entity_poly.pdbx_strand_id
1 'polypeptide(L)'
;MSFLFRSAAARSVGSRSLDRRSMLRGTLAVGAGVAFGQVLFSGVAQAYSWSRTMKQGDTGADVLELQIRVSGWAADSATHSRVGLDGDFGPGTAAAVKRFQAAYGLDDDGVAGPNTQAKLNALEQSDGSTAHFNWSEFVDQSSGTFNGGKLSAAATKENARRCMYKLEALRKKLGDKPITVNSGFRSIEHNADIGGASDSMHLYGTAADLDVPGVATKTVYQKAETCGFSGLERYTVDHQHVDSRADLGRDWWWESGTV
;
A
#
# COMPACT_ATOMS: atom_id res chain seq x y z
N MET A 1 7.79 8.77 70.18
CA MET A 1 6.96 9.98 70.01
C MET A 1 5.81 9.63 69.10
N SER A 2 4.63 9.55 69.67
CA SER A 2 3.35 9.22 69.04
C SER A 2 2.76 10.45 68.37
N PHE A 3 2.02 10.27 67.28
CA PHE A 3 0.83 11.04 66.88
C PHE A 3 0.14 10.30 65.72
N LEU A 4 -0.84 9.51 65.98
CA LEU A 4 -2.29 9.73 66.07
C LEU A 4 -2.99 9.88 64.70
N PHE A 5 -3.80 8.86 64.44
CA PHE A 5 -4.92 8.70 63.46
C PHE A 5 -5.87 9.90 63.35
N ARG A 6 -6.36 10.16 62.17
CA ARG A 6 -7.77 10.55 61.99
C ARG A 6 -8.37 9.92 60.74
N SER A 7 -9.37 9.12 61.00
CA SER A 7 -10.39 8.60 60.09
C SER A 7 -11.32 9.72 59.64
N ALA A 8 -11.74 9.72 58.39
CA ALA A 8 -12.93 10.45 57.94
C ALA A 8 -13.76 9.60 56.97
N ALA A 9 -15.01 9.53 57.28
CA ALA A 9 -16.02 8.60 56.88
C ALA A 9 -16.46 8.69 55.39
N ALA A 10 -16.92 7.53 54.91
CA ALA A 10 -17.69 7.33 53.70
C ALA A 10 -19.02 8.10 53.70
N ARG A 11 -19.33 8.74 52.57
CA ARG A 11 -20.72 9.12 52.23
C ARG A 11 -21.08 8.43 50.93
N SER A 12 -22.04 7.54 50.98
CA SER A 12 -22.79 6.98 49.88
C SER A 12 -23.65 8.04 49.25
N VAL A 13 -23.58 8.20 47.90
CA VAL A 13 -24.58 8.95 47.18
C VAL A 13 -25.10 8.08 46.03
N GLY A 14 -26.41 7.98 46.03
CA GLY A 14 -27.25 7.06 45.33
C GLY A 14 -27.12 7.02 43.76
N SER A 15 -27.47 5.86 43.28
CA SER A 15 -27.78 5.58 41.88
C SER A 15 -28.95 6.41 41.38
N ARG A 16 -28.71 7.22 40.36
CA ARG A 16 -29.79 7.80 39.52
C ARG A 16 -29.66 7.16 38.12
N SER A 17 -30.69 6.40 37.79
CA SER A 17 -30.93 5.91 36.44
C SER A 17 -31.11 7.08 35.50
N LEU A 18 -30.29 7.21 34.47
CA LEU A 18 -30.45 8.16 33.38
C LEU A 18 -31.21 7.53 32.23
N ASP A 19 -32.36 8.14 31.98
CA ASP A 19 -33.33 7.82 30.95
C ASP A 19 -32.75 7.99 29.55
N ARG A 20 -33.11 7.06 28.64
CA ARG A 20 -32.59 6.89 27.27
C ARG A 20 -33.16 7.88 26.22
N ARG A 21 -33.61 9.08 26.61
CA ARG A 21 -34.35 9.95 25.67
C ARG A 21 -33.87 11.38 25.49
N SER A 22 -32.63 11.72 25.81
CA SER A 22 -32.18 13.11 25.58
C SER A 22 -30.67 13.17 25.34
N MET A 23 -30.20 12.80 24.14
CA MET A 23 -28.96 13.33 23.56
C MET A 23 -29.00 13.27 22.03
N LEU A 24 -29.81 14.17 21.50
CA LEU A 24 -29.71 14.57 20.10
C LEU A 24 -29.60 16.12 20.10
N ARG A 25 -28.38 16.61 20.28
CA ARG A 25 -27.89 17.95 19.86
C ARG A 25 -26.49 18.16 20.41
N GLY A 26 -25.49 18.11 19.53
CA GLY A 26 -24.12 18.41 19.92
C GLY A 26 -23.14 18.24 18.76
N THR A 27 -23.01 19.32 17.97
CA THR A 27 -21.80 19.73 17.18
C THR A 27 -21.07 18.67 16.35
N LEU A 28 -21.24 18.80 15.03
CA LEU A 28 -20.31 18.29 14.03
C LEU A 28 -18.92 18.89 14.28
N ALA A 29 -17.98 18.07 14.71
CA ALA A 29 -16.56 18.30 14.45
C ALA A 29 -16.23 17.52 13.16
N VAL A 30 -15.93 18.25 12.10
CA VAL A 30 -15.45 17.68 10.82
C VAL A 30 -14.06 17.15 11.06
N GLY A 31 -13.96 15.88 11.39
CA GLY A 31 -12.76 15.08 11.24
C GLY A 31 -12.86 14.37 9.89
N ALA A 32 -12.03 14.73 8.93
CA ALA A 32 -11.93 14.03 7.64
C ALA A 32 -11.37 12.64 7.86
N GLY A 33 -12.20 11.72 8.30
CA GLY A 33 -11.95 10.29 8.25
C GLY A 33 -12.42 9.79 6.88
N VAL A 34 -11.51 9.45 5.99
CA VAL A 34 -11.83 8.75 4.75
C VAL A 34 -12.45 7.40 5.14
N ALA A 35 -13.76 7.30 5.06
CA ALA A 35 -14.45 6.03 5.22
C ALA A 35 -14.07 5.14 4.03
N PHE A 36 -13.20 4.15 4.25
CA PHE A 36 -12.96 3.09 3.30
C PHE A 36 -14.26 2.30 3.12
N GLY A 37 -14.95 2.55 2.02
CA GLY A 37 -16.05 1.71 1.59
C GLY A 37 -15.51 0.29 1.37
N GLN A 38 -15.96 -0.69 2.17
CA GLN A 38 -15.68 -2.10 1.94
C GLN A 38 -16.41 -2.52 0.66
N VAL A 39 -15.66 -2.63 -0.44
CA VAL A 39 -16.14 -3.32 -1.63
C VAL A 39 -16.02 -4.82 -1.34
N LEU A 40 -17.14 -5.46 -1.05
CA LEU A 40 -17.22 -6.91 -0.92
C LEU A 40 -17.11 -7.53 -2.31
N PHE A 41 -15.95 -8.02 -2.67
CA PHE A 41 -15.77 -8.84 -3.88
C PHE A 41 -16.31 -10.25 -3.64
N SER A 42 -17.49 -10.52 -4.14
CA SER A 42 -18.04 -11.87 -4.29
C SER A 42 -18.18 -12.18 -5.77
N GLY A 43 -17.30 -13.03 -6.28
CA GLY A 43 -17.46 -13.75 -7.55
C GLY A 43 -16.90 -13.05 -8.79
N VAL A 44 -16.15 -13.79 -9.57
CA VAL A 44 -15.53 -13.48 -10.88
C VAL A 44 -15.04 -12.04 -10.97
N ALA A 45 -13.80 -11.79 -10.66
CA ALA A 45 -13.23 -10.45 -10.77
C ALA A 45 -13.31 -10.01 -12.24
N GLN A 46 -14.17 -9.02 -12.47
CA GLN A 46 -14.29 -8.34 -13.73
C GLN A 46 -13.29 -7.20 -13.70
N ALA A 47 -12.58 -6.96 -14.81
CA ALA A 47 -11.69 -5.81 -14.94
C ALA A 47 -12.37 -4.54 -14.41
N TYR A 48 -11.61 -3.68 -13.72
CA TYR A 48 -12.18 -2.49 -13.08
C TYR A 48 -13.00 -1.67 -14.07
N SER A 49 -14.23 -1.33 -13.69
CA SER A 49 -15.14 -0.56 -14.54
C SER A 49 -14.94 0.93 -14.30
N TRP A 50 -14.20 1.56 -15.18
CA TRP A 50 -13.99 3.01 -15.16
C TRP A 50 -15.28 3.75 -15.54
N SER A 51 -15.72 4.69 -14.71
CA SER A 51 -16.98 5.41 -14.91
C SER A 51 -16.84 6.64 -15.83
N ARG A 52 -15.61 7.15 -16.00
CA ARG A 52 -15.32 8.38 -16.75
C ARG A 52 -13.85 8.46 -17.18
N THR A 53 -13.56 9.35 -18.11
CA THR A 53 -12.21 9.87 -18.32
C THR A 53 -11.80 10.73 -17.14
N MET A 54 -10.56 10.59 -16.66
CA MET A 54 -10.04 11.34 -15.51
C MET A 54 -8.83 12.19 -15.91
N LYS A 55 -8.74 13.39 -15.34
CA LYS A 55 -7.66 14.37 -15.59
C LYS A 55 -7.37 15.18 -14.33
N GLN A 56 -6.31 15.97 -14.37
CA GLN A 56 -5.96 16.86 -13.26
C GLN A 56 -7.14 17.76 -12.84
N GLY A 57 -7.41 17.79 -11.55
CA GLY A 57 -8.53 18.48 -10.92
C GLY A 57 -9.72 17.57 -10.58
N ASP A 58 -9.77 16.35 -11.10
CA ASP A 58 -10.80 15.37 -10.72
C ASP A 58 -10.52 14.77 -9.35
N THR A 59 -11.58 14.34 -8.65
CA THR A 59 -11.49 13.70 -7.34
C THR A 59 -12.43 12.50 -7.26
N GLY A 60 -12.15 11.57 -6.34
CA GLY A 60 -13.03 10.45 -6.04
C GLY A 60 -12.36 9.09 -5.91
N ALA A 61 -13.17 8.05 -5.68
CA ALA A 61 -12.67 6.69 -5.51
C ALA A 61 -12.05 6.11 -6.79
N ASP A 62 -12.52 6.52 -7.95
CA ASP A 62 -11.96 6.16 -9.25
C ASP A 62 -10.57 6.80 -9.48
N VAL A 63 -10.36 8.02 -8.95
CA VAL A 63 -9.03 8.65 -8.93
C VAL A 63 -8.09 7.91 -7.99
N LEU A 64 -8.55 7.52 -6.80
CA LEU A 64 -7.75 6.70 -5.87
C LEU A 64 -7.33 5.37 -6.50
N GLU A 65 -8.25 4.68 -7.19
CA GLU A 65 -7.93 3.45 -7.91
C GLU A 65 -6.89 3.69 -9.03
N LEU A 66 -7.03 4.77 -9.79
CA LEU A 66 -6.03 5.18 -10.76
C LEU A 66 -4.65 5.41 -10.10
N GLN A 67 -4.62 6.15 -8.99
CA GLN A 67 -3.39 6.42 -8.24
C GLN A 67 -2.71 5.14 -7.79
N ILE A 68 -3.45 4.15 -7.29
CA ILE A 68 -2.91 2.84 -6.91
C ILE A 68 -2.24 2.18 -8.11
N ARG A 69 -2.90 2.15 -9.27
CA ARG A 69 -2.40 1.48 -10.48
C ARG A 69 -1.20 2.18 -11.13
N VAL A 70 -1.09 3.49 -10.95
CA VAL A 70 0.06 4.26 -11.46
C VAL A 70 1.10 4.60 -10.39
N SER A 71 0.94 4.10 -9.16
CA SER A 71 1.83 4.43 -8.03
C SER A 71 3.31 4.06 -8.28
N GLY A 72 3.56 3.04 -9.09
CA GLY A 72 4.90 2.63 -9.53
C GLY A 72 5.55 3.54 -10.58
N TRP A 73 4.87 4.59 -11.02
CA TRP A 73 5.38 5.54 -12.02
C TRP A 73 5.80 6.87 -11.38
N ALA A 74 6.42 6.79 -10.20
CA ALA A 74 7.04 7.93 -9.53
C ALA A 74 8.24 8.47 -10.33
N ALA A 75 8.66 9.70 -10.04
CA ALA A 75 9.85 10.26 -10.67
C ALA A 75 11.13 9.75 -9.99
N ASP A 76 11.17 9.89 -8.68
CA ASP A 76 12.28 9.49 -7.82
C ASP A 76 11.76 9.40 -6.38
N SER A 77 11.73 8.19 -5.83
CA SER A 77 11.23 7.96 -4.47
C SER A 77 12.17 8.56 -3.41
N ALA A 78 13.47 8.56 -3.64
CA ALA A 78 14.45 9.13 -2.72
C ALA A 78 14.26 10.65 -2.55
N THR A 79 13.75 11.35 -3.58
CA THR A 79 13.37 12.76 -3.49
C THR A 79 11.91 12.98 -3.07
N HIS A 80 11.26 11.94 -2.56
CA HIS A 80 9.87 11.97 -2.12
C HIS A 80 8.83 12.24 -3.23
N SER A 81 9.18 11.97 -4.48
CA SER A 81 8.32 12.14 -5.66
C SER A 81 7.39 10.95 -5.88
N ARG A 82 6.61 10.59 -4.88
CA ARG A 82 5.60 9.52 -5.00
C ARG A 82 4.25 10.05 -5.49
N VAL A 83 3.41 9.16 -5.95
CA VAL A 83 1.99 9.42 -6.16
C VAL A 83 1.28 9.39 -4.81
N GLY A 84 0.58 10.45 -4.44
CA GLY A 84 -0.34 10.45 -3.30
C GLY A 84 -1.49 9.48 -3.56
N LEU A 85 -1.89 8.73 -2.55
CA LEU A 85 -3.08 7.86 -2.59
C LEU A 85 -4.21 8.53 -1.82
N ASP A 86 -4.65 9.69 -2.31
CA ASP A 86 -5.57 10.62 -1.63
C ASP A 86 -6.91 10.80 -2.37
N GLY A 87 -7.02 10.26 -3.59
CA GLY A 87 -8.20 10.41 -4.42
C GLY A 87 -8.31 11.79 -5.10
N ASP A 88 -7.25 12.62 -5.05
CA ASP A 88 -7.19 13.92 -5.72
C ASP A 88 -6.22 13.85 -6.91
N PHE A 89 -6.73 14.01 -8.12
CA PHE A 89 -5.90 13.98 -9.32
C PHE A 89 -5.05 15.27 -9.40
N GLY A 90 -4.00 15.31 -8.60
CA GLY A 90 -3.05 16.42 -8.57
C GLY A 90 -1.99 16.33 -9.67
N PRO A 91 -1.02 17.29 -9.70
CA PRO A 91 0.09 17.30 -10.66
C PRO A 91 0.96 16.03 -10.58
N GLY A 92 1.14 15.46 -9.38
CA GLY A 92 1.87 14.21 -9.16
C GLY A 92 1.21 13.02 -9.85
N THR A 93 -0.11 12.90 -9.76
CA THR A 93 -0.91 11.88 -10.45
C THR A 93 -0.83 12.07 -11.97
N ALA A 94 -0.98 13.31 -12.47
CA ALA A 94 -0.86 13.60 -13.90
C ALA A 94 0.52 13.21 -14.45
N ALA A 95 1.59 13.52 -13.72
CA ALA A 95 2.95 13.15 -14.10
C ALA A 95 3.17 11.64 -14.11
N ALA A 96 2.58 10.90 -13.17
CA ALA A 96 2.64 9.43 -13.14
C ALA A 96 1.88 8.82 -14.30
N VAL A 97 0.68 9.33 -14.62
CA VAL A 97 -0.10 8.91 -15.80
C VAL A 97 0.70 9.12 -17.08
N LYS A 98 1.34 10.28 -17.27
CA LYS A 98 2.22 10.54 -18.44
C LYS A 98 3.35 9.51 -18.54
N ARG A 99 4.06 9.20 -17.44
CA ARG A 99 5.14 8.19 -17.45
C ARG A 99 4.61 6.80 -17.77
N PHE A 100 3.44 6.44 -17.26
CA PHE A 100 2.76 5.19 -17.60
C PHE A 100 2.44 5.15 -19.10
N GLN A 101 1.80 6.18 -19.63
CA GLN A 101 1.42 6.29 -21.03
C GLN A 101 2.65 6.16 -21.94
N ALA A 102 3.69 6.94 -21.70
CA ALA A 102 4.94 6.88 -22.46
C ALA A 102 5.58 5.48 -22.43
N ALA A 103 5.61 4.81 -21.28
CA ALA A 103 6.19 3.48 -21.14
C ALA A 103 5.42 2.38 -21.89
N TYR A 104 4.13 2.59 -22.16
CA TYR A 104 3.29 1.66 -22.89
C TYR A 104 2.96 2.14 -24.32
N GLY A 105 3.61 3.21 -24.83
CA GLY A 105 3.45 3.70 -26.19
C GLY A 105 2.07 4.33 -26.46
N LEU A 106 1.46 4.91 -25.43
CA LEU A 106 0.22 5.69 -25.53
C LEU A 106 0.55 7.18 -25.64
N ASP A 107 -0.42 7.99 -26.08
CA ASP A 107 -0.31 9.45 -26.02
C ASP A 107 -0.12 9.88 -24.56
N ASP A 108 0.99 10.55 -24.25
CA ASP A 108 1.41 10.90 -22.88
C ASP A 108 0.84 12.27 -22.43
N ASP A 109 -0.46 12.45 -22.64
CA ASP A 109 -1.19 13.68 -22.32
C ASP A 109 -1.49 13.86 -20.82
N GLY A 110 -1.37 12.78 -20.03
CA GLY A 110 -1.68 12.77 -18.59
C GLY A 110 -3.18 12.66 -18.31
N VAL A 111 -3.99 12.29 -19.28
CA VAL A 111 -5.43 12.07 -19.15
C VAL A 111 -5.71 10.57 -19.16
N ALA A 112 -6.34 10.06 -18.12
CA ALA A 112 -6.72 8.63 -18.03
C ALA A 112 -8.03 8.39 -18.82
N GLY A 113 -7.94 8.47 -20.15
CA GLY A 113 -9.00 8.16 -21.08
C GLY A 113 -9.10 6.66 -21.42
N PRO A 114 -9.98 6.27 -22.36
CA PRO A 114 -10.27 4.85 -22.65
C PRO A 114 -9.03 4.00 -22.96
N ASN A 115 -8.07 4.51 -23.74
CA ASN A 115 -6.85 3.77 -24.09
C ASN A 115 -5.96 3.52 -22.86
N THR A 116 -5.80 4.54 -22.01
CA THR A 116 -5.06 4.44 -20.76
C THR A 116 -5.75 3.45 -19.80
N GLN A 117 -7.06 3.55 -19.64
CA GLN A 117 -7.89 2.67 -18.81
C GLN A 117 -7.83 1.22 -19.29
N ALA A 118 -7.93 0.99 -20.59
CA ALA A 118 -7.79 -0.35 -21.18
C ALA A 118 -6.41 -0.95 -20.88
N LYS A 119 -5.35 -0.14 -20.95
CA LYS A 119 -3.99 -0.59 -20.65
C LYS A 119 -3.80 -0.88 -19.15
N LEU A 120 -4.38 -0.08 -18.27
CA LEU A 120 -4.40 -0.33 -16.81
C LEU A 120 -5.13 -1.64 -16.48
N ASN A 121 -6.27 -1.88 -17.14
CA ASN A 121 -7.04 -3.12 -16.96
C ASN A 121 -6.29 -4.35 -17.50
N ALA A 122 -5.47 -4.21 -18.53
CA ALA A 122 -4.63 -5.29 -19.03
C ALA A 122 -3.50 -5.70 -18.05
N LEU A 123 -3.27 -4.91 -17.01
CA LEU A 123 -2.35 -5.24 -15.91
C LEU A 123 -3.05 -5.87 -14.69
N GLU A 124 -4.31 -6.23 -14.80
CA GLU A 124 -5.09 -6.87 -13.73
C GLU A 124 -5.57 -8.26 -14.18
N GLN A 125 -5.47 -9.24 -13.29
CA GLN A 125 -6.07 -10.55 -13.48
C GLN A 125 -7.49 -10.61 -12.90
N SER A 126 -8.26 -11.61 -13.31
CA SER A 126 -9.65 -11.79 -12.89
C SER A 126 -9.84 -12.04 -11.39
N ASP A 127 -8.79 -12.40 -10.64
CA ASP A 127 -8.80 -12.58 -9.20
C ASP A 127 -8.39 -11.34 -8.40
N GLY A 128 -8.11 -10.21 -9.11
CA GLY A 128 -7.66 -8.94 -8.55
C GLY A 128 -6.16 -8.87 -8.25
N SER A 129 -5.38 -9.89 -8.64
CA SER A 129 -3.92 -9.82 -8.70
C SER A 129 -3.48 -9.06 -9.97
N THR A 130 -2.17 -8.85 -10.17
CA THR A 130 -1.70 -8.16 -11.38
C THR A 130 -1.27 -9.15 -12.47
N ALA A 131 -1.01 -8.66 -13.68
CA ALA A 131 -0.77 -9.49 -14.85
C ALA A 131 0.43 -10.43 -14.71
N HIS A 132 1.42 -10.07 -13.88
CA HIS A 132 2.66 -10.84 -13.73
C HIS A 132 2.96 -11.28 -12.29
N PHE A 133 2.07 -10.96 -11.33
CA PHE A 133 2.22 -11.35 -9.93
C PHE A 133 0.91 -11.93 -9.41
N ASN A 134 1.00 -13.09 -8.73
CA ASN A 134 -0.14 -13.82 -8.20
C ASN A 134 -0.22 -13.67 -6.67
N TRP A 135 -1.42 -13.83 -6.10
CA TRP A 135 -1.61 -13.78 -4.64
C TRP A 135 -0.74 -14.79 -3.89
N SER A 136 -0.48 -15.97 -4.48
CA SER A 136 0.34 -17.01 -3.87
C SER A 136 1.78 -16.59 -3.59
N GLU A 137 2.29 -15.57 -4.29
CA GLU A 137 3.63 -15.02 -4.07
C GLU A 137 3.67 -14.03 -2.90
N PHE A 138 2.49 -13.53 -2.48
CA PHE A 138 2.37 -12.47 -1.46
C PHE A 138 1.74 -12.95 -0.16
N VAL A 139 1.11 -14.11 -0.09
CA VAL A 139 0.60 -14.67 1.16
C VAL A 139 1.74 -15.12 2.08
N ASP A 140 1.48 -15.21 3.36
CA ASP A 140 2.40 -15.84 4.31
C ASP A 140 2.68 -17.29 3.88
N GLN A 141 3.95 -17.63 3.70
CA GLN A 141 4.36 -18.92 3.16
C GLN A 141 4.07 -20.09 4.10
N SER A 142 3.95 -19.85 5.40
CA SER A 142 3.65 -20.89 6.37
C SER A 142 2.16 -21.24 6.44
N SER A 143 1.28 -20.25 6.23
CA SER A 143 -0.17 -20.40 6.36
C SER A 143 -0.95 -20.35 5.04
N GLY A 144 -0.35 -19.85 3.96
CA GLY A 144 -1.00 -19.61 2.68
C GLY A 144 -2.08 -18.51 2.73
N THR A 145 -2.06 -17.62 3.74
CA THR A 145 -3.09 -16.60 3.96
C THR A 145 -2.50 -15.23 4.23
N PHE A 146 -3.35 -14.19 4.31
CA PHE A 146 -3.00 -12.84 4.76
C PHE A 146 -3.31 -12.60 6.25
N ASN A 147 -3.53 -13.66 7.05
CA ASN A 147 -3.85 -13.55 8.47
C ASN A 147 -2.60 -13.47 9.34
N GLY A 148 -2.76 -12.97 10.58
CA GLY A 148 -1.70 -13.00 11.58
C GLY A 148 -0.65 -11.90 11.48
N GLY A 149 -0.86 -10.88 10.65
CA GLY A 149 0.01 -9.71 10.55
C GLY A 149 -0.38 -8.58 11.52
N LYS A 150 0.16 -7.39 11.26
CA LYS A 150 -0.12 -6.16 12.03
C LYS A 150 -1.44 -5.50 11.65
N LEU A 151 -2.04 -5.89 10.52
CA LEU A 151 -3.30 -5.36 10.00
C LEU A 151 -4.31 -6.50 9.81
N SER A 152 -5.56 -6.15 9.51
CA SER A 152 -6.54 -7.14 9.08
C SER A 152 -6.11 -7.78 7.76
N ALA A 153 -6.55 -9.03 7.51
CA ALA A 153 -6.23 -9.73 6.27
C ALA A 153 -6.63 -8.93 5.01
N ALA A 154 -7.77 -8.24 5.05
CA ALA A 154 -8.22 -7.40 3.94
C ALA A 154 -7.30 -6.20 3.68
N ALA A 155 -6.88 -5.50 4.74
CA ALA A 155 -5.95 -4.37 4.62
C ALA A 155 -4.55 -4.83 4.17
N THR A 156 -4.08 -5.98 4.69
CA THR A 156 -2.81 -6.60 4.29
C THR A 156 -2.83 -6.98 2.80
N LYS A 157 -3.92 -7.61 2.34
CA LYS A 157 -4.11 -7.97 0.92
C LYS A 157 -4.14 -6.74 0.02
N GLU A 158 -4.82 -5.66 0.43
CA GLU A 158 -4.83 -4.41 -0.33
C GLU A 158 -3.42 -3.78 -0.41
N ASN A 159 -2.64 -3.81 0.67
CA ASN A 159 -1.26 -3.35 0.64
C ASN A 159 -0.39 -4.20 -0.32
N ALA A 160 -0.58 -5.52 -0.32
CA ALA A 160 0.09 -6.41 -1.27
C ALA A 160 -0.31 -6.06 -2.73
N ARG A 161 -1.58 -5.77 -3.00
CA ARG A 161 -2.03 -5.30 -4.32
C ARG A 161 -1.32 -4.02 -4.77
N ARG A 162 -1.19 -3.04 -3.88
CA ARG A 162 -0.44 -1.80 -4.15
C ARG A 162 1.03 -2.08 -4.44
N CYS A 163 1.63 -3.00 -3.70
CA CYS A 163 3.00 -3.46 -3.95
C CYS A 163 3.12 -4.10 -5.34
N MET A 164 2.19 -4.97 -5.74
CA MET A 164 2.16 -5.59 -7.07
C MET A 164 2.16 -4.55 -8.20
N TYR A 165 1.35 -3.49 -8.12
CA TYR A 165 1.34 -2.44 -9.16
C TYR A 165 2.67 -1.67 -9.24
N LYS A 166 3.36 -1.46 -8.13
CA LYS A 166 4.71 -0.89 -8.12
C LYS A 166 5.73 -1.86 -8.75
N LEU A 167 5.57 -3.14 -8.53
CA LEU A 167 6.40 -4.19 -9.14
C LEU A 167 6.13 -4.34 -10.64
N GLU A 168 4.90 -4.17 -11.12
CA GLU A 168 4.60 -4.09 -12.56
C GLU A 168 5.38 -2.96 -13.24
N ALA A 169 5.48 -1.79 -12.58
CA ALA A 169 6.28 -0.69 -13.09
C ALA A 169 7.79 -1.01 -13.06
N LEU A 170 8.28 -1.64 -11.99
CA LEU A 170 9.67 -2.10 -11.88
C LEU A 170 10.00 -3.10 -13.00
N ARG A 171 9.14 -4.11 -13.18
CA ARG A 171 9.28 -5.10 -14.25
C ARG A 171 9.38 -4.43 -15.63
N LYS A 172 8.49 -3.48 -15.91
CA LYS A 172 8.51 -2.72 -17.17
C LYS A 172 9.81 -1.93 -17.36
N LYS A 173 10.29 -1.25 -16.30
CA LYS A 173 11.54 -0.48 -16.30
C LYS A 173 12.80 -1.34 -16.41
N LEU A 174 12.71 -2.62 -16.08
CA LEU A 174 13.75 -3.63 -16.27
C LEU A 174 13.67 -4.32 -17.63
N GLY A 175 12.89 -3.79 -18.58
CA GLY A 175 12.75 -4.33 -19.93
C GLY A 175 11.94 -5.63 -19.96
N ASP A 176 10.89 -5.68 -19.17
CA ASP A 176 9.95 -6.80 -19.05
C ASP A 176 10.62 -8.12 -18.54
N LYS A 177 11.72 -8.00 -17.81
CA LYS A 177 12.38 -9.16 -17.18
C LYS A 177 11.45 -9.78 -16.12
N PRO A 178 11.44 -11.11 -15.99
CA PRO A 178 10.72 -11.76 -14.91
C PRO A 178 11.28 -11.32 -13.55
N ILE A 179 10.39 -11.08 -12.59
CA ILE A 179 10.72 -10.83 -11.19
C ILE A 179 10.14 -11.99 -10.39
N THR A 180 10.96 -12.59 -9.54
CA THR A 180 10.52 -13.58 -8.56
C THR A 180 10.34 -12.90 -7.22
N VAL A 181 9.19 -13.09 -6.58
CA VAL A 181 8.95 -12.64 -5.21
C VAL A 181 9.30 -13.79 -4.27
N ASN A 182 10.42 -13.66 -3.58
CA ASN A 182 10.90 -14.66 -2.62
C ASN A 182 10.12 -14.63 -1.31
N SER A 183 9.63 -13.44 -0.91
CA SER A 183 8.83 -13.25 0.30
C SER A 183 7.96 -12.00 0.12
N GLY A 184 6.67 -12.14 0.27
CA GLY A 184 5.72 -11.04 0.37
C GLY A 184 5.32 -10.79 1.82
N PHE A 185 4.02 -10.93 2.16
CA PHE A 185 3.53 -10.81 3.52
C PHE A 185 4.06 -11.96 4.41
N ARG A 186 4.35 -11.62 5.67
CA ARG A 186 4.68 -12.58 6.74
C ARG A 186 3.74 -12.35 7.93
N SER A 187 3.24 -13.43 8.51
CA SER A 187 2.57 -13.37 9.81
C SER A 187 3.58 -13.00 10.91
N ILE A 188 3.09 -12.53 12.06
CA ILE A 188 3.95 -12.22 13.21
C ILE A 188 4.71 -13.49 13.67
N GLU A 189 4.03 -14.63 13.68
CA GLU A 189 4.62 -15.92 14.05
C GLU A 189 5.73 -16.32 13.08
N HIS A 190 5.43 -16.40 11.78
CA HIS A 190 6.42 -16.76 10.76
C HIS A 190 7.63 -15.80 10.76
N ASN A 191 7.38 -14.49 10.87
CA ASN A 191 8.46 -13.50 10.93
C ASN A 191 9.37 -13.70 12.16
N ALA A 192 8.82 -14.08 13.31
CA ALA A 192 9.59 -14.38 14.50
C ALA A 192 10.42 -15.67 14.33
N ASP A 193 9.84 -16.71 13.74
CA ASP A 193 10.50 -18.00 13.50
C ASP A 193 11.75 -17.88 12.61
N ILE A 194 11.72 -16.96 11.64
CA ILE A 194 12.87 -16.69 10.76
C ILE A 194 13.78 -15.56 11.28
N GLY A 195 13.56 -15.05 12.49
CA GLY A 195 14.37 -13.99 13.09
C GLY A 195 14.19 -12.59 12.47
N GLY A 196 13.05 -12.34 11.83
CA GLY A 196 12.74 -11.04 11.23
C GLY A 196 12.49 -9.94 12.26
N ALA A 197 12.74 -8.69 11.89
CA ALA A 197 12.51 -7.53 12.74
C ALA A 197 11.03 -7.44 13.20
N SER A 198 10.80 -7.06 14.45
CA SER A 198 9.45 -7.01 15.06
C SER A 198 8.53 -5.95 14.44
N ASP A 199 9.09 -4.99 13.70
CA ASP A 199 8.37 -3.95 12.96
C ASP A 199 8.60 -4.03 11.44
N SER A 200 9.01 -5.21 10.96
CA SER A 200 9.23 -5.51 9.54
C SER A 200 8.02 -5.09 8.69
N MET A 201 8.27 -4.51 7.53
CA MET A 201 7.21 -4.08 6.59
C MET A 201 6.49 -5.27 5.95
N HIS A 202 7.07 -6.46 5.95
CA HIS A 202 6.39 -7.70 5.59
C HIS A 202 5.16 -7.98 6.46
N LEU A 203 5.18 -7.60 7.74
CA LEU A 203 4.05 -7.75 8.67
C LEU A 203 2.81 -6.94 8.31
N TYR A 204 2.96 -5.96 7.42
CA TYR A 204 1.90 -5.05 6.95
C TYR A 204 1.46 -5.35 5.51
N GLY A 205 2.12 -6.29 4.82
CA GLY A 205 1.89 -6.60 3.42
C GLY A 205 2.40 -5.53 2.44
N THR A 206 3.24 -4.60 2.89
CA THR A 206 3.76 -3.49 2.07
C THR A 206 5.15 -3.78 1.48
N ALA A 207 5.73 -4.93 1.77
CA ALA A 207 7.09 -5.28 1.38
C ALA A 207 7.16 -6.52 0.48
N ALA A 208 8.22 -6.59 -0.30
CA ALA A 208 8.61 -7.77 -1.07
C ALA A 208 10.13 -7.90 -1.13
N ASP A 209 10.60 -9.15 -1.00
CA ASP A 209 11.98 -9.55 -1.28
C ASP A 209 12.01 -10.14 -2.68
N LEU A 210 12.87 -9.62 -3.55
CA LEU A 210 12.85 -9.84 -5.00
C LEU A 210 14.15 -10.46 -5.50
N ASP A 211 14.01 -11.34 -6.49
CA ASP A 211 15.10 -11.77 -7.37
C ASP A 211 14.73 -11.49 -8.84
N VAL A 212 15.71 -11.01 -9.62
CA VAL A 212 15.54 -10.73 -11.05
C VAL A 212 16.65 -11.43 -11.82
N PRO A 213 16.42 -12.65 -12.31
CA PRO A 213 17.43 -13.45 -12.95
C PRO A 213 18.16 -12.71 -14.09
N GLY A 214 19.49 -12.71 -14.01
CA GLY A 214 20.33 -12.07 -15.03
C GLY A 214 20.38 -10.53 -14.98
N VAL A 215 19.87 -9.91 -13.90
CA VAL A 215 19.99 -8.47 -13.63
C VAL A 215 20.74 -8.28 -12.30
N ALA A 216 21.79 -7.46 -12.33
CA ALA A 216 22.53 -7.15 -11.10
C ALA A 216 21.61 -6.45 -10.07
N THR A 217 21.71 -6.83 -8.80
CA THR A 217 20.92 -6.26 -7.68
C THR A 217 20.99 -4.74 -7.65
N LYS A 218 22.17 -4.17 -7.88
CA LYS A 218 22.35 -2.71 -8.02
C LYS A 218 21.44 -2.10 -9.09
N THR A 219 21.25 -2.76 -10.24
CA THR A 219 20.37 -2.27 -11.30
C THR A 219 18.91 -2.35 -10.88
N VAL A 220 18.53 -3.45 -10.21
CA VAL A 220 17.17 -3.60 -9.64
C VAL A 220 16.90 -2.49 -8.64
N TYR A 221 17.81 -2.25 -7.70
CA TYR A 221 17.75 -1.18 -6.72
C TYR A 221 17.53 0.20 -7.38
N GLN A 222 18.40 0.58 -8.34
CA GLN A 222 18.31 1.87 -9.03
C GLN A 222 17.00 2.07 -9.81
N LYS A 223 16.41 0.99 -10.33
CA LYS A 223 15.09 1.06 -10.97
C LYS A 223 13.98 1.16 -9.95
N ALA A 224 14.09 0.45 -8.82
CA ALA A 224 13.12 0.49 -7.74
C ALA A 224 12.98 1.89 -7.10
N GLU A 225 14.07 2.68 -7.05
CA GLU A 225 14.05 4.09 -6.61
C GLU A 225 13.04 4.95 -7.38
N THR A 226 12.68 4.57 -8.60
CA THR A 226 11.71 5.29 -9.42
C THR A 226 10.32 4.65 -9.43
N CYS A 227 10.09 3.62 -8.58
CA CYS A 227 8.85 2.84 -8.56
C CYS A 227 7.96 3.15 -7.34
N GLY A 228 8.15 4.30 -6.67
CA GLY A 228 7.30 4.73 -5.57
C GLY A 228 7.46 3.93 -4.28
N PHE A 229 8.48 3.09 -4.17
CA PHE A 229 8.89 2.47 -2.91
C PHE A 229 9.57 3.52 -2.02
N SER A 230 9.42 3.38 -0.71
CA SER A 230 9.98 4.29 0.29
C SER A 230 10.94 3.62 1.26
N GLY A 231 11.09 2.30 1.16
CA GLY A 231 12.13 1.52 1.81
C GLY A 231 12.82 0.64 0.78
N LEU A 232 14.14 0.72 0.73
CA LEU A 232 14.98 -0.08 -0.15
C LEU A 232 16.18 -0.58 0.63
N GLU A 233 16.48 -1.86 0.53
CA GLU A 233 17.66 -2.46 1.13
C GLU A 233 18.67 -2.76 0.04
N ARG A 234 19.91 -2.31 0.26
CA ARG A 234 21.01 -2.55 -0.66
C ARG A 234 21.70 -3.85 -0.29
N TYR A 235 21.32 -4.93 -0.93
CA TYR A 235 22.04 -6.19 -0.77
C TYR A 235 23.13 -6.33 -1.83
N THR A 236 24.28 -6.78 -1.40
CA THR A 236 25.39 -7.14 -2.30
C THR A 236 25.23 -8.55 -2.88
N VAL A 237 24.24 -9.28 -2.42
CA VAL A 237 24.02 -10.70 -2.74
C VAL A 237 22.79 -10.89 -3.63
N ASP A 238 21.88 -11.74 -3.33
CA ASP A 238 21.00 -12.46 -4.23
C ASP A 238 19.56 -11.94 -4.29
N HIS A 239 19.18 -10.97 -3.45
CA HIS A 239 17.84 -10.41 -3.47
C HIS A 239 17.80 -8.91 -3.18
N GLN A 240 16.70 -8.25 -3.57
CA GLN A 240 16.41 -6.87 -3.32
C GLN A 240 15.16 -6.75 -2.45
N HIS A 241 15.28 -6.16 -1.27
CA HIS A 241 14.11 -5.75 -0.49
C HIS A 241 13.55 -4.42 -0.96
N VAL A 242 12.23 -4.36 -1.10
CA VAL A 242 11.48 -3.12 -1.37
C VAL A 242 10.28 -3.03 -0.44
N ASP A 243 9.94 -1.81 0.01
CA ASP A 243 8.72 -1.58 0.77
C ASP A 243 8.07 -0.22 0.53
N SER A 244 6.82 -0.10 0.94
CA SER A 244 5.98 1.08 0.81
C SER A 244 5.59 1.66 2.17
N ARG A 245 6.55 1.74 3.12
CA ARG A 245 6.30 2.22 4.50
C ARG A 245 5.66 3.60 4.58
N ALA A 246 5.93 4.48 3.62
CA ALA A 246 5.32 5.80 3.55
C ALA A 246 3.80 5.75 3.29
N ASP A 247 3.28 4.68 2.69
CA ASP A 247 1.84 4.48 2.49
C ASP A 247 1.12 4.18 3.82
N LEU A 248 1.88 3.82 4.86
CA LEU A 248 1.42 3.64 6.24
C LEU A 248 1.64 4.88 7.12
N GLY A 249 2.07 6.02 6.55
CA GLY A 249 2.40 7.23 7.30
C GLY A 249 3.67 7.12 8.16
N ARG A 250 4.56 6.17 7.83
CA ARG A 250 5.86 6.01 8.50
C ARG A 250 6.91 6.89 7.86
N ASP A 251 8.19 6.77 8.31
CA ASP A 251 9.31 7.49 7.74
C ASP A 251 9.34 7.30 6.22
N TRP A 252 9.49 8.41 5.52
CA TRP A 252 9.33 8.46 4.08
C TRP A 252 10.38 7.63 3.34
N TRP A 253 11.64 7.76 3.74
CA TRP A 253 12.73 7.08 3.06
C TRP A 253 13.54 6.25 4.06
N TRP A 254 13.78 5.02 3.70
CA TRP A 254 14.66 4.14 4.43
C TRP A 254 15.55 3.38 3.46
N GLU A 255 16.82 3.34 3.76
CA GLU A 255 17.81 2.68 2.96
C GLU A 255 18.83 2.02 3.88
N SER A 256 19.20 0.76 3.59
CA SER A 256 20.24 0.05 4.33
C SER A 256 21.13 -0.75 3.39
N GLY A 257 22.23 -1.25 3.91
CA GLY A 257 23.20 -2.03 3.15
C GLY A 257 24.06 -1.19 2.20
N THR A 258 24.80 -1.89 1.35
CA THR A 258 25.71 -1.31 0.33
C THR A 258 25.53 -2.01 -1.00
N VAL A 259 25.59 -1.27 -2.09
CA VAL A 259 25.58 -1.77 -3.48
C VAL A 259 26.89 -1.50 -4.20
#